data_8850a939273daef9025d2c86434b70a7
#
_entry.id   8850a939273daef9025d2c86434b70a7
#
_cell.length_a   1.000
_cell.length_b   1.000
_cell.length_c   1.000
_cell.angle_alpha   90.00
_cell.angle_beta   90.00
_cell.angle_gamma   90.00
#
_symmetry.space_group_name_H-M   'P 1'
#
loop_
_entity.id
_entity.type
_entity.pdbx_description
1 polymer ?
#
loop_
_entity_poly.entity_id
_entity_poly.type
_entity_poly.pdbx_seq_one_letter_code
_entity_poly.pdbx_strand_id
1 'polypeptide(L)'
;LLIFLIYKRLSLIPATLICVAVLALTNGFSYMDLFINHYGVSLAGFVGKYFLVFVTNALFGKVMEETLLASVFSKMIGKLFGDKNAVFGAMLATAILSYGGVSVFVIVFTVYPIFLATFRKADLPGKYIPACIMSSSCTFALSLLPGGAQLNNIIPVQYLGTTPAAAAGIGLLCSAAAMAFIFVYFSWEFKKARQRGEHFEINPSIKERITKFEMDAGIPGPLSVLPLVMIILLINIAQLDLSYAVLAGTGVALFIGWKNIPDKLRIINESAKLV
;
A
#
# COMPACT_ATOMS: atom_id res chain seq x y z
N LEU A 1 -10.54 -20.78 -14.14
CA LEU A 1 -11.59 -21.07 -13.16
C LEU A 1 -11.54 -20.11 -11.97
N LEU A 2 -10.41 -19.96 -11.26
CA LEU A 2 -10.27 -19.11 -10.08
C LEU A 2 -10.74 -17.66 -10.35
N ILE A 3 -10.23 -17.04 -11.41
CA ILE A 3 -10.61 -15.67 -11.81
C ILE A 3 -12.12 -15.56 -12.07
N PHE A 4 -12.71 -16.56 -12.72
CA PHE A 4 -14.16 -16.58 -12.99
C PHE A 4 -14.97 -16.65 -11.68
N LEU A 5 -14.56 -17.48 -10.72
CA LEU A 5 -15.24 -17.62 -9.43
C LEU A 5 -15.16 -16.32 -8.60
N ILE A 6 -13.99 -15.67 -8.60
CA ILE A 6 -13.80 -14.38 -7.92
C ILE A 6 -14.65 -13.28 -8.60
N TYR A 7 -14.71 -13.27 -9.92
CA TYR A 7 -15.58 -12.34 -10.67
C TYR A 7 -17.06 -12.53 -10.33
N LYS A 8 -17.49 -13.77 -10.04
CA LYS A 8 -18.83 -14.10 -9.52
C LYS A 8 -19.01 -13.78 -8.04
N ARG A 9 -18.08 -13.03 -7.43
CA ARG A 9 -18.08 -12.59 -6.01
C ARG A 9 -17.95 -13.73 -5.00
N LEU A 10 -17.44 -14.87 -5.40
CA LEU A 10 -17.07 -15.92 -4.45
C LEU A 10 -15.79 -15.49 -3.73
N SER A 11 -15.74 -15.66 -2.41
CA SER A 11 -14.53 -15.34 -1.63
C SER A 11 -13.37 -16.28 -1.99
N LEU A 12 -12.13 -15.81 -1.76
CA LEU A 12 -10.91 -16.48 -2.24
C LEU A 12 -10.78 -17.91 -1.74
N ILE A 13 -11.03 -18.17 -0.44
CA ILE A 13 -10.85 -19.50 0.15
C ILE A 13 -11.79 -20.54 -0.48
N PRO A 14 -13.12 -20.35 -0.53
CA PRO A 14 -14.00 -21.29 -1.25
C PRO A 14 -13.64 -21.44 -2.73
N ALA A 15 -13.23 -20.35 -3.40
CA ALA A 15 -12.84 -20.41 -4.81
C ALA A 15 -11.60 -21.31 -5.04
N THR A 16 -10.59 -21.21 -4.16
CA THR A 16 -9.40 -22.09 -4.24
C THR A 16 -9.72 -23.54 -3.94
N LEU A 17 -10.60 -23.82 -2.96
CA LEU A 17 -11.04 -25.17 -2.67
C LEU A 17 -11.77 -25.84 -3.86
N ILE A 18 -12.63 -25.07 -4.55
CA ILE A 18 -13.26 -25.54 -5.80
C ILE A 18 -12.22 -25.81 -6.88
N CYS A 19 -11.20 -24.95 -7.01
CA CYS A 19 -10.11 -25.18 -7.97
C CYS A 19 -9.33 -26.47 -7.66
N VAL A 20 -9.05 -26.76 -6.38
CA VAL A 20 -8.41 -28.01 -5.96
C VAL A 20 -9.29 -29.21 -6.31
N ALA A 21 -10.61 -29.12 -6.08
CA ALA A 21 -11.55 -30.19 -6.44
C ALA A 21 -11.57 -30.47 -7.96
N VAL A 22 -11.60 -29.40 -8.77
CA VAL A 22 -11.56 -29.55 -10.24
C VAL A 22 -10.23 -30.15 -10.69
N LEU A 23 -9.10 -29.73 -10.12
CA LEU A 23 -7.80 -30.34 -10.42
C LEU A 23 -7.75 -31.83 -10.07
N ALA A 24 -8.30 -32.22 -8.92
CA ALA A 24 -8.39 -33.62 -8.51
C ALA A 24 -9.18 -34.44 -9.55
N LEU A 25 -10.37 -33.97 -9.91
CA LEU A 25 -11.27 -34.66 -10.85
C LEU A 25 -10.68 -34.76 -12.26
N THR A 26 -10.06 -33.69 -12.76
CA THR A 26 -9.54 -33.67 -14.14
C THR A 26 -8.26 -34.49 -14.31
N ASN A 27 -7.49 -34.72 -13.25
CA ASN A 27 -6.22 -35.42 -13.32
C ASN A 27 -6.24 -36.77 -12.59
N GLY A 28 -7.40 -37.22 -12.08
CA GLY A 28 -7.55 -38.49 -11.42
C GLY A 28 -6.85 -38.61 -10.04
N PHE A 29 -6.56 -37.48 -9.40
CA PHE A 29 -5.97 -37.46 -8.07
C PHE A 29 -7.04 -37.56 -6.97
N SER A 30 -6.65 -38.09 -5.80
CA SER A 30 -7.50 -37.98 -4.62
C SER A 30 -7.64 -36.53 -4.17
N TYR A 31 -8.88 -36.04 -4.01
CA TYR A 31 -9.13 -34.70 -3.50
C TYR A 31 -8.50 -34.48 -2.13
N MET A 32 -8.62 -35.45 -1.23
CA MET A 32 -8.08 -35.33 0.14
C MET A 32 -6.55 -35.30 0.14
N ASP A 33 -5.90 -36.03 -0.74
CA ASP A 33 -4.44 -35.97 -0.88
C ASP A 33 -3.99 -34.64 -1.38
N LEU A 34 -4.58 -34.10 -2.46
CA LEU A 34 -4.28 -32.76 -2.96
C LEU A 34 -4.58 -31.67 -1.93
N PHE A 35 -5.67 -31.82 -1.17
CA PHE A 35 -6.07 -30.83 -0.19
C PHE A 35 -5.13 -30.83 1.02
N ILE A 36 -4.82 -31.98 1.61
CA ILE A 36 -4.02 -32.06 2.84
C ILE A 36 -2.53 -31.93 2.52
N ASN A 37 -2.01 -32.75 1.61
CA ASN A 37 -0.57 -32.91 1.41
C ASN A 37 0.04 -31.86 0.44
N HIS A 38 -0.77 -31.21 -0.37
CA HIS A 38 -0.29 -30.19 -1.31
C HIS A 38 -0.81 -28.80 -0.97
N TYR A 39 -2.12 -28.58 -0.99
CA TYR A 39 -2.70 -27.25 -0.72
C TYR A 39 -2.48 -26.81 0.72
N GLY A 40 -2.81 -27.65 1.70
CA GLY A 40 -2.69 -27.31 3.12
C GLY A 40 -1.24 -27.10 3.54
N VAL A 41 -0.34 -28.00 3.12
CA VAL A 41 1.10 -27.86 3.41
C VAL A 41 1.68 -26.61 2.76
N SER A 42 1.33 -26.32 1.50
CA SER A 42 1.82 -25.12 0.80
C SER A 42 1.29 -23.84 1.43
N LEU A 43 0.00 -23.82 1.83
CA LEU A 43 -0.61 -22.69 2.52
C LEU A 43 0.04 -22.44 3.88
N ALA A 44 0.20 -23.49 4.69
CA ALA A 44 0.85 -23.39 6.00
C ALA A 44 2.31 -22.95 5.89
N GLY A 45 3.04 -23.48 4.90
CA GLY A 45 4.41 -23.11 4.62
C GLY A 45 4.54 -21.65 4.18
N PHE A 46 3.64 -21.17 3.33
CA PHE A 46 3.61 -19.75 2.91
C PHE A 46 3.31 -18.83 4.09
N VAL A 47 2.25 -19.12 4.84
CA VAL A 47 1.88 -18.32 6.01
C VAL A 47 3.01 -18.30 7.02
N GLY A 48 3.56 -19.45 7.40
CA GLY A 48 4.65 -19.54 8.37
C GLY A 48 5.90 -18.77 7.94
N LYS A 49 6.26 -18.87 6.65
CA LYS A 49 7.43 -18.20 6.08
C LYS A 49 7.33 -16.68 6.08
N TYR A 50 6.14 -16.14 5.77
CA TYR A 50 5.92 -14.70 5.62
C TYR A 50 5.20 -14.08 6.81
N PHE A 51 4.85 -14.85 7.84
CA PHE A 51 4.11 -14.36 9.00
C PHE A 51 4.76 -13.14 9.64
N LEU A 52 6.07 -13.21 9.90
CA LEU A 52 6.81 -12.11 10.50
C LEU A 52 6.80 -10.86 9.60
N VAL A 53 6.90 -11.05 8.28
CA VAL A 53 6.81 -9.96 7.31
C VAL A 53 5.44 -9.29 7.37
N PHE A 54 4.36 -10.06 7.43
CA PHE A 54 3.00 -9.51 7.54
C PHE A 54 2.83 -8.72 8.84
N VAL A 55 3.25 -9.29 9.97
CA VAL A 55 3.15 -8.64 11.29
C VAL A 55 3.94 -7.33 11.33
N THR A 56 5.20 -7.35 10.90
CA THR A 56 6.07 -6.16 10.94
C THR A 56 5.58 -5.05 10.02
N ASN A 57 5.09 -5.39 8.81
CA ASN A 57 4.51 -4.40 7.90
C ASN A 57 3.19 -3.82 8.43
N ALA A 58 2.32 -4.65 9.03
CA ALA A 58 1.09 -4.16 9.65
C ALA A 58 1.40 -3.21 10.82
N LEU A 59 2.37 -3.56 11.67
CA LEU A 59 2.83 -2.72 12.77
C LEU A 59 3.42 -1.40 12.25
N PHE A 60 4.30 -1.44 11.26
CA PHE A 60 4.88 -0.25 10.65
C PHE A 60 3.81 0.69 10.11
N GLY A 61 2.88 0.16 9.34
CA GLY A 61 1.78 0.93 8.78
C GLY A 61 0.94 1.60 9.87
N LYS A 62 0.59 0.86 10.92
CA LYS A 62 -0.18 1.40 12.05
C LYS A 62 0.59 2.47 12.82
N VAL A 63 1.88 2.28 13.04
CA VAL A 63 2.75 3.28 13.67
C VAL A 63 2.82 4.55 12.81
N MET A 64 3.02 4.45 11.49
CA MET A 64 3.02 5.59 10.57
C MET A 64 1.71 6.37 10.59
N GLU A 65 0.56 5.70 10.78
CA GLU A 65 -0.76 6.31 10.94
C GLU A 65 -0.90 7.04 12.28
N GLU A 66 -0.67 6.33 13.40
CA GLU A 66 -0.91 6.87 14.75
C GLU A 66 0.09 7.97 15.13
N THR A 67 1.31 7.92 14.63
CA THR A 67 2.30 8.99 14.77
C THR A 67 2.03 10.20 13.89
N LEU A 68 1.03 10.13 13.01
CA LEU A 68 0.72 11.14 11.97
C LEU A 68 1.85 11.34 10.94
N LEU A 69 2.92 10.53 10.96
CA LEU A 69 4.05 10.67 10.04
C LEU A 69 3.62 10.51 8.57
N ALA A 70 2.72 9.56 8.28
CA ALA A 70 2.20 9.37 6.94
C ALA A 70 1.40 10.59 6.45
N SER A 71 0.63 11.25 7.33
CA SER A 71 -0.09 12.49 7.02
C SER A 71 0.87 13.67 6.79
N VAL A 72 1.88 13.84 7.66
CA VAL A 72 2.92 14.88 7.51
C VAL A 72 3.68 14.72 6.20
N PHE A 73 4.10 13.48 5.89
CA PHE A 73 4.76 13.14 4.63
C PHE A 73 3.90 13.52 3.41
N SER A 74 2.66 13.11 3.42
CA SER A 74 1.73 13.38 2.32
C SER A 74 1.44 14.88 2.15
N LYS A 75 1.30 15.63 3.26
CA LYS A 75 1.18 17.09 3.22
C LYS A 75 2.42 17.76 2.63
N MET A 76 3.62 17.29 3.00
CA MET A 76 4.88 17.79 2.47
C MET A 76 4.96 17.61 0.95
N ILE A 77 4.69 16.40 0.46
CA ILE A 77 4.68 16.11 -0.98
C ILE A 77 3.62 16.93 -1.69
N GLY A 78 2.40 17.02 -1.15
CA GLY A 78 1.32 17.82 -1.74
C GLY A 78 1.70 19.32 -1.91
N LYS A 79 2.43 19.90 -0.94
CA LYS A 79 2.93 21.28 -1.03
C LYS A 79 3.97 21.48 -2.15
N LEU A 80 4.82 20.48 -2.41
CA LEU A 80 5.81 20.56 -3.49
C LEU A 80 5.19 20.67 -4.88
N PHE A 81 4.02 20.06 -5.08
CA PHE A 81 3.32 20.10 -6.38
C PHE A 81 2.43 21.34 -6.58
N GLY A 82 2.19 22.11 -5.52
CA GLY A 82 1.30 23.26 -5.54
C GLY A 82 -0.18 22.90 -5.76
N ASP A 83 -1.06 23.89 -5.63
CA ASP A 83 -2.53 23.66 -5.62
C ASP A 83 -3.08 23.06 -6.91
N LYS A 84 -2.52 23.44 -8.07
CA LYS A 84 -3.00 22.96 -9.38
C LYS A 84 -2.76 21.47 -9.60
N ASN A 85 -1.68 20.92 -9.04
CA ASN A 85 -1.25 19.54 -9.19
C ASN A 85 -1.33 18.74 -7.88
N ALA A 86 -2.01 19.26 -6.87
CA ALA A 86 -2.06 18.67 -5.54
C ALA A 86 -2.58 17.22 -5.54
N VAL A 87 -3.49 16.86 -6.44
CA VAL A 87 -3.98 15.48 -6.60
C VAL A 87 -2.85 14.55 -7.05
N PHE A 88 -2.04 14.97 -8.02
CA PHE A 88 -0.89 14.18 -8.48
C PHE A 88 0.21 14.10 -7.42
N GLY A 89 0.39 15.16 -6.63
CA GLY A 89 1.25 15.13 -5.44
C GLY A 89 0.77 14.11 -4.41
N ALA A 90 -0.53 14.04 -4.14
CA ALA A 90 -1.12 13.04 -3.26
C ALA A 90 -0.95 11.61 -3.81
N MET A 91 -1.10 11.42 -5.12
CA MET A 91 -0.84 10.14 -5.80
C MET A 91 0.62 9.72 -5.68
N LEU A 92 1.56 10.64 -5.86
CA LEU A 92 2.99 10.34 -5.71
C LEU A 92 3.33 10.01 -4.25
N ALA A 93 2.80 10.76 -3.28
CA ALA A 93 2.97 10.45 -1.86
C ALA A 93 2.46 9.05 -1.52
N THR A 94 1.31 8.68 -2.06
CA THR A 94 0.72 7.33 -1.92
C THR A 94 1.65 6.26 -2.49
N ALA A 95 2.22 6.49 -3.67
CA ALA A 95 3.17 5.58 -4.31
C ALA A 95 4.45 5.39 -3.47
N ILE A 96 5.00 6.48 -2.92
CA ILE A 96 6.21 6.42 -2.08
C ILE A 96 5.93 5.68 -0.76
N LEU A 97 4.77 5.92 -0.12
CA LEU A 97 4.37 5.17 1.08
C LEU A 97 4.24 3.67 0.77
N SER A 98 3.61 3.33 -0.35
CA SER A 98 3.49 1.94 -0.80
C SER A 98 4.86 1.33 -1.05
N TYR A 99 5.74 2.00 -1.77
CA TYR A 99 7.11 1.55 -2.04
C TYR A 99 7.92 1.32 -0.76
N GLY A 100 7.73 2.17 0.24
CA GLY A 100 8.35 2.06 1.56
C GLY A 100 7.84 0.91 2.43
N GLY A 101 6.89 0.10 1.96
CA GLY A 101 6.38 -1.07 2.67
C GLY A 101 5.12 -0.83 3.49
N VAL A 102 4.52 0.37 3.44
CA VAL A 102 3.24 0.60 4.12
C VAL A 102 2.14 -0.21 3.44
N SER A 103 1.40 -1.00 4.21
CA SER A 103 0.29 -1.81 3.70
C SER A 103 -0.74 -0.95 2.98
N VAL A 104 -1.25 -1.44 1.84
CA VAL A 104 -2.29 -0.75 1.05
C VAL A 104 -3.53 -0.42 1.89
N PHE A 105 -3.93 -1.29 2.80
CA PHE A 105 -5.06 -1.04 3.70
C PHE A 105 -4.81 0.19 4.59
N VAL A 106 -3.62 0.30 5.18
CA VAL A 106 -3.24 1.47 5.99
C VAL A 106 -3.14 2.72 5.12
N ILE A 107 -2.55 2.60 3.93
CA ILE A 107 -2.46 3.69 2.96
C ILE A 107 -3.85 4.28 2.67
N VAL A 108 -4.85 3.44 2.38
CA VAL A 108 -6.21 3.91 2.08
C VAL A 108 -6.75 4.78 3.21
N PHE A 109 -6.63 4.35 4.45
CA PHE A 109 -7.13 5.15 5.60
C PHE A 109 -6.33 6.43 5.83
N THR A 110 -5.01 6.38 5.62
CA THR A 110 -4.12 7.51 5.87
C THR A 110 -4.20 8.58 4.80
N VAL A 111 -4.24 8.19 3.50
CA VAL A 111 -4.23 9.17 2.40
C VAL A 111 -5.62 9.61 1.97
N TYR A 112 -6.67 8.88 2.32
CA TYR A 112 -8.04 9.23 1.93
C TYR A 112 -8.44 10.66 2.35
N PRO A 113 -8.19 11.13 3.59
CA PRO A 113 -8.46 12.51 3.97
C PRO A 113 -7.69 13.54 3.14
N ILE A 114 -6.47 13.20 2.70
CA ILE A 114 -5.64 14.05 1.84
C ILE A 114 -6.30 14.21 0.46
N PHE A 115 -6.72 13.07 -0.12
CA PHE A 115 -7.46 13.10 -1.38
C PHE A 115 -8.77 13.87 -1.25
N LEU A 116 -9.50 13.72 -0.17
CA LEU A 116 -10.71 14.52 0.09
C LEU A 116 -10.41 16.03 0.08
N ALA A 117 -9.36 16.44 0.80
CA ALA A 117 -8.96 17.85 0.85
C ALA A 117 -8.51 18.38 -0.51
N THR A 118 -7.70 17.61 -1.25
CA THR A 118 -7.18 18.01 -2.57
C THR A 118 -8.28 18.01 -3.64
N PHE A 119 -9.17 17.01 -3.63
CA PHE A 119 -10.30 16.94 -4.56
C PHE A 119 -11.30 18.04 -4.32
N ARG A 120 -11.61 18.37 -3.04
CA ARG A 120 -12.44 19.52 -2.68
C ARG A 120 -11.84 20.82 -3.21
N LYS A 121 -10.52 21.03 -3.02
CA LYS A 121 -9.82 22.24 -3.46
C LYS A 121 -9.77 22.38 -4.99
N ALA A 122 -9.66 21.23 -5.68
CA ALA A 122 -9.62 21.16 -7.14
C ALA A 122 -11.02 21.11 -7.79
N ASP A 123 -12.09 21.05 -6.96
CA ASP A 123 -13.48 20.84 -7.38
C ASP A 123 -13.64 19.66 -8.33
N LEU A 124 -13.15 18.49 -7.89
CA LEU A 124 -13.21 17.24 -8.63
C LEU A 124 -14.14 16.24 -7.93
N PRO A 125 -14.92 15.46 -8.68
CA PRO A 125 -15.86 14.52 -8.07
C PRO A 125 -15.15 13.43 -7.29
N GLY A 126 -15.59 13.18 -6.04
CA GLY A 126 -14.98 12.25 -5.09
C GLY A 126 -14.95 10.78 -5.54
N LYS A 127 -15.76 10.41 -6.53
CA LYS A 127 -15.81 9.06 -7.12
C LYS A 127 -14.46 8.57 -7.70
N TYR A 128 -13.57 9.47 -8.06
CA TYR A 128 -12.23 9.13 -8.58
C TYR A 128 -11.19 8.88 -7.48
N ILE A 129 -11.47 9.22 -6.22
CA ILE A 129 -10.51 9.06 -5.11
C ILE A 129 -10.05 7.61 -4.96
N PRO A 130 -10.94 6.60 -4.90
CA PRO A 130 -10.49 5.21 -4.79
C PRO A 130 -9.59 4.77 -5.96
N ALA A 131 -9.93 5.19 -7.17
CA ALA A 131 -9.14 4.87 -8.37
C ALA A 131 -7.75 5.52 -8.32
N CYS A 132 -7.63 6.78 -7.87
CA CYS A 132 -6.33 7.44 -7.68
C CYS A 132 -5.48 6.74 -6.62
N ILE A 133 -6.06 6.36 -5.48
CA ILE A 133 -5.34 5.64 -4.42
C ILE A 133 -4.86 4.28 -4.92
N MET A 134 -5.73 3.49 -5.52
CA MET A 134 -5.40 2.15 -5.99
C MET A 134 -4.38 2.16 -7.13
N SER A 135 -4.53 3.06 -8.10
CA SER A 135 -3.58 3.16 -9.21
C SER A 135 -2.20 3.62 -8.77
N SER A 136 -2.09 4.48 -7.77
CA SER A 136 -0.79 4.93 -7.27
C SER A 136 -0.13 3.95 -6.30
N SER A 137 -0.91 3.22 -5.48
CA SER A 137 -0.36 2.26 -4.50
C SER A 137 -0.14 0.86 -5.07
N CYS A 138 -1.06 0.34 -5.91
CA CYS A 138 -1.10 -1.07 -6.29
C CYS A 138 -0.50 -1.39 -7.67
N THR A 139 -0.11 -0.39 -8.45
CA THR A 139 0.45 -0.62 -9.79
C THR A 139 1.97 -0.51 -9.80
N PHE A 140 2.51 0.60 -10.28
CA PHE A 140 3.94 0.76 -10.46
C PHE A 140 4.73 0.72 -9.14
N ALA A 141 4.19 1.27 -8.06
CA ALA A 141 4.87 1.32 -6.77
C ALA A 141 4.96 -0.07 -6.09
N LEU A 142 3.91 -0.88 -6.22
CA LEU A 142 3.84 -2.20 -5.60
C LEU A 142 4.56 -3.29 -6.39
N SER A 143 4.50 -3.24 -7.74
CA SER A 143 4.84 -4.39 -8.58
C SER A 143 5.99 -4.13 -9.56
N LEU A 144 6.24 -2.88 -9.94
CA LEU A 144 7.22 -2.58 -11.01
C LEU A 144 8.49 -1.93 -10.48
N LEU A 145 8.43 -1.14 -9.39
CA LEU A 145 9.61 -0.52 -8.80
C LEU A 145 10.49 -1.57 -8.12
N PRO A 146 11.77 -1.67 -8.52
CA PRO A 146 12.71 -2.62 -7.93
C PRO A 146 13.16 -2.16 -6.53
N GLY A 147 13.57 -3.11 -5.69
CA GLY A 147 14.17 -2.83 -4.38
C GLY A 147 13.22 -2.35 -3.29
N GLY A 148 11.91 -2.35 -3.54
CA GLY A 148 10.92 -1.96 -2.54
C GLY A 148 10.68 -3.03 -1.48
N ALA A 149 10.19 -2.61 -0.31
CA ALA A 149 9.84 -3.46 0.83
C ALA A 149 8.52 -4.23 0.63
N GLN A 150 8.11 -4.45 -0.60
CA GLN A 150 6.85 -5.11 -0.95
C GLN A 150 7.06 -6.61 -1.20
N LEU A 151 6.05 -7.40 -0.84
CA LEU A 151 6.08 -8.85 -1.05
C LEU A 151 6.31 -9.25 -2.51
N ASN A 152 5.83 -8.45 -3.46
CA ASN A 152 6.01 -8.69 -4.88
C ASN A 152 7.50 -8.67 -5.30
N ASN A 153 8.35 -7.95 -4.59
CA ASN A 153 9.80 -7.94 -4.81
C ASN A 153 10.52 -9.01 -3.99
N ILE A 154 9.98 -9.39 -2.84
CA ILE A 154 10.65 -10.31 -1.89
C ILE A 154 10.34 -11.78 -2.17
N ILE A 155 9.08 -12.11 -2.52
CA ILE A 155 8.70 -13.50 -2.79
C ILE A 155 9.52 -14.12 -3.93
N PRO A 156 9.71 -13.45 -5.09
CA PRO A 156 10.51 -14.02 -6.19
C PRO A 156 11.96 -14.33 -5.81
N VAL A 157 12.56 -13.55 -4.91
CA VAL A 157 13.95 -13.78 -4.45
C VAL A 157 14.13 -15.22 -3.97
N GLN A 158 13.19 -15.72 -3.19
CA GLN A 158 13.30 -17.03 -2.56
C GLN A 158 13.03 -18.20 -3.53
N TYR A 159 12.19 -17.99 -4.55
CA TYR A 159 11.81 -19.03 -5.50
C TYR A 159 12.68 -19.02 -6.77
N LEU A 160 13.19 -17.86 -7.14
CA LEU A 160 13.96 -17.68 -8.39
C LEU A 160 15.45 -17.38 -8.16
N GLY A 161 15.89 -17.29 -6.89
CA GLY A 161 17.30 -16.98 -6.57
C GLY A 161 17.74 -15.60 -7.05
N THR A 162 16.80 -14.63 -7.15
CA THR A 162 17.06 -13.27 -7.61
C THR A 162 17.39 -12.34 -6.43
N THR A 163 17.47 -11.03 -6.68
CA THR A 163 17.61 -10.01 -5.64
C THR A 163 16.36 -9.12 -5.63
N PRO A 164 16.07 -8.40 -4.52
CA PRO A 164 14.93 -7.46 -4.48
C PRO A 164 15.01 -6.39 -5.57
N ALA A 165 16.21 -6.04 -6.01
CA ALA A 165 16.47 -5.07 -7.07
C ALA A 165 16.71 -5.72 -8.44
N ALA A 166 16.35 -7.00 -8.63
CA ALA A 166 16.49 -7.67 -9.93
C ALA A 166 15.78 -6.90 -11.05
N ALA A 167 16.36 -6.90 -12.24
CA ALA A 167 15.83 -6.20 -13.42
C ALA A 167 15.56 -4.70 -13.20
N ALA A 168 16.38 -4.00 -12.39
CA ALA A 168 16.15 -2.61 -11.99
C ALA A 168 15.92 -1.66 -13.18
N GLY A 169 16.70 -1.78 -14.25
CA GLY A 169 16.57 -0.93 -15.44
C GLY A 169 15.19 -1.05 -16.10
N ILE A 170 14.75 -2.28 -16.35
CA ILE A 170 13.42 -2.55 -16.94
C ILE A 170 12.30 -2.13 -15.98
N GLY A 171 12.45 -2.45 -14.70
CA GLY A 171 11.49 -2.08 -13.66
C GLY A 171 11.29 -0.57 -13.57
N LEU A 172 12.37 0.22 -13.59
CA LEU A 172 12.30 1.68 -13.59
C LEU A 172 11.63 2.24 -14.85
N LEU A 173 11.99 1.72 -16.04
CA LEU A 173 11.36 2.13 -17.30
C LEU A 173 9.85 1.84 -17.31
N CYS A 174 9.46 0.61 -16.92
CA CYS A 174 8.06 0.23 -16.83
C CYS A 174 7.30 1.06 -15.79
N SER A 175 7.92 1.35 -14.64
CA SER A 175 7.32 2.20 -13.61
C SER A 175 7.11 3.62 -14.09
N ALA A 176 8.10 4.20 -14.77
CA ALA A 176 7.99 5.55 -15.34
C ALA A 176 6.90 5.62 -16.41
N ALA A 177 6.83 4.62 -17.31
CA ALA A 177 5.78 4.52 -18.33
C ALA A 177 4.40 4.37 -17.71
N ALA A 178 4.23 3.49 -16.71
CA ALA A 178 2.97 3.29 -16.01
C ALA A 178 2.53 4.56 -15.25
N MET A 179 3.45 5.22 -14.56
CA MET A 179 3.18 6.49 -13.86
C MET A 179 2.75 7.59 -14.83
N ALA A 180 3.47 7.73 -15.94
CA ALA A 180 3.12 8.71 -16.98
C ALA A 180 1.72 8.42 -17.56
N PHE A 181 1.43 7.15 -17.89
CA PHE A 181 0.12 6.74 -18.37
C PHE A 181 -1.00 7.07 -17.36
N ILE A 182 -0.82 6.73 -16.09
CA ILE A 182 -1.78 7.01 -15.02
C ILE A 182 -2.03 8.52 -14.90
N PHE A 183 -0.99 9.33 -14.91
CA PHE A 183 -1.12 10.79 -14.78
C PHE A 183 -1.81 11.42 -16.01
N VAL A 184 -1.47 10.98 -17.21
CA VAL A 184 -2.14 11.41 -18.45
C VAL A 184 -3.62 10.99 -18.44
N TYR A 185 -3.90 9.74 -18.08
CA TYR A 185 -5.27 9.22 -18.00
C TYR A 185 -6.14 10.02 -17.00
N PHE A 186 -5.66 10.26 -15.78
CA PHE A 186 -6.41 11.04 -14.82
C PHE A 186 -6.52 12.52 -15.20
N SER A 187 -5.49 13.11 -15.84
CA SER A 187 -5.58 14.45 -16.38
C SER A 187 -6.70 14.57 -17.42
N TRP A 188 -6.83 13.58 -18.28
CA TRP A 188 -7.89 13.51 -19.27
C TRP A 188 -9.26 13.29 -18.63
N GLU A 189 -9.39 12.34 -17.72
CA GLU A 189 -10.65 12.08 -16.99
C GLU A 189 -11.12 13.28 -16.17
N PHE A 190 -10.22 13.99 -15.49
CA PHE A 190 -10.57 15.20 -14.74
C PHE A 190 -11.06 16.33 -15.65
N LYS A 191 -10.45 16.50 -16.83
CA LYS A 191 -10.95 17.44 -17.82
C LYS A 191 -12.36 17.08 -18.28
N LYS A 192 -12.58 15.79 -18.56
CA LYS A 192 -13.88 15.27 -19.01
C LYS A 192 -14.97 15.38 -17.92
N ALA A 193 -14.60 15.15 -16.65
CA ALA A 193 -15.50 15.34 -15.51
C ALA A 193 -15.96 16.81 -15.41
N ARG A 194 -15.02 17.76 -15.51
CA ARG A 194 -15.35 19.20 -15.53
C ARG A 194 -16.27 19.58 -16.70
N GLN A 195 -16.04 19.03 -17.91
CA GLN A 195 -16.91 19.25 -19.07
C GLN A 195 -18.34 18.70 -18.87
N ARG A 196 -18.48 17.65 -18.05
CA ARG A 196 -19.78 17.09 -17.66
C ARG A 196 -20.47 17.86 -16.52
N GLY A 197 -19.83 18.91 -15.98
CA GLY A 197 -20.34 19.66 -14.86
C GLY A 197 -20.34 18.89 -13.53
N GLU A 198 -19.45 17.91 -13.41
CA GLU A 198 -19.31 17.13 -12.19
C GLU A 198 -18.47 17.89 -11.16
N HIS A 199 -18.99 18.03 -9.93
CA HIS A 199 -18.38 18.78 -8.84
C HIS A 199 -18.10 17.91 -7.62
N PHE A 200 -17.36 18.43 -6.65
CA PHE A 200 -17.10 17.76 -5.39
C PHE A 200 -18.33 17.84 -4.47
N GLU A 201 -18.87 16.68 -4.10
CA GLU A 201 -19.99 16.59 -3.16
C GLU A 201 -19.49 16.41 -1.71
N ILE A 202 -20.03 17.25 -0.79
CA ILE A 202 -19.65 17.22 0.64
C ILE A 202 -20.72 16.42 1.41
N ASN A 203 -20.32 15.26 1.95
CA ASN A 203 -21.09 14.50 2.92
C ASN A 203 -20.65 14.83 4.37
N PRO A 204 -21.55 14.82 5.37
CA PRO A 204 -21.20 15.10 6.77
C PRO A 204 -20.08 14.22 7.34
N SER A 205 -20.04 12.94 6.99
CA SER A 205 -18.99 11.99 7.40
C SER A 205 -17.61 12.33 6.84
N ILE A 206 -17.54 13.06 5.75
CA ILE A 206 -16.30 13.50 5.09
C ILE A 206 -15.68 14.67 5.87
N LYS A 207 -16.51 15.54 6.44
CA LYS A 207 -16.05 16.72 7.18
C LYS A 207 -15.21 16.34 8.41
N GLU A 208 -15.64 15.34 9.18
CA GLU A 208 -14.92 14.85 10.36
C GLU A 208 -13.54 14.28 10.01
N ARG A 209 -13.42 13.53 8.92
CA ARG A 209 -12.15 12.96 8.46
C ARG A 209 -11.16 14.03 8.00
N ILE A 210 -11.64 15.08 7.33
CA ILE A 210 -10.81 16.21 6.92
C ILE A 210 -10.27 16.95 8.16
N THR A 211 -11.10 17.18 9.18
CA THR A 211 -10.69 17.86 10.41
C THR A 211 -9.58 17.10 11.14
N LYS A 212 -9.70 15.76 11.25
CA LYS A 212 -8.64 14.93 11.85
C LYS A 212 -7.32 15.00 11.07
N PHE A 213 -7.38 15.09 9.74
CA PHE A 213 -6.20 15.23 8.90
C PHE A 213 -5.53 16.62 9.04
N GLU A 214 -6.31 17.68 9.24
CA GLU A 214 -5.81 19.05 9.42
C GLU A 214 -5.03 19.24 10.74
N MET A 215 -5.12 18.29 11.69
CA MET A 215 -4.34 18.36 12.94
C MET A 215 -2.85 18.50 12.64
N ASP A 216 -2.22 19.41 13.34
CA ASP A 216 -0.78 19.60 13.26
C ASP A 216 -0.08 18.58 14.15
N ALA A 217 0.79 17.79 13.56
CA ALA A 217 1.58 16.79 14.27
C ALA A 217 2.81 17.42 14.99
N GLY A 218 3.13 18.68 14.71
CA GLY A 218 4.34 19.35 15.23
C GLY A 218 5.64 18.70 14.72
N ILE A 219 5.59 17.88 13.68
CA ILE A 219 6.75 17.16 13.12
C ILE A 219 7.16 17.83 11.81
N PRO A 220 8.46 18.19 11.64
CA PRO A 220 8.97 18.68 10.36
C PRO A 220 8.78 17.68 9.23
N GLY A 221 8.32 18.15 8.05
CA GLY A 221 8.06 17.30 6.88
C GLY A 221 9.21 16.34 6.53
N PRO A 222 10.48 16.78 6.44
CA PRO A 222 11.59 15.90 6.10
C PRO A 222 11.80 14.74 7.08
N LEU A 223 11.49 14.92 8.37
CA LEU A 223 11.61 13.84 9.36
C LEU A 223 10.61 12.70 9.11
N SER A 224 9.48 12.96 8.47
CA SER A 224 8.50 11.93 8.13
C SER A 224 8.97 10.95 7.05
N VAL A 225 9.99 11.33 6.29
CA VAL A 225 10.60 10.47 5.24
C VAL A 225 11.61 9.48 5.84
N LEU A 226 12.20 9.81 6.97
CA LEU A 226 13.33 9.09 7.54
C LEU A 226 13.07 7.59 7.78
N PRO A 227 11.92 7.16 8.34
CA PRO A 227 11.61 5.74 8.49
C PRO A 227 11.59 4.98 7.15
N LEU A 228 11.02 5.58 6.10
CA LEU A 228 10.92 4.97 4.77
C LEU A 228 12.30 4.83 4.12
N VAL A 229 13.10 5.91 4.15
CA VAL A 229 14.47 5.90 3.63
C VAL A 229 15.32 4.87 4.36
N MET A 230 15.20 4.77 5.68
CA MET A 230 15.94 3.80 6.47
C MET A 230 15.61 2.37 6.06
N ILE A 231 14.35 2.01 5.88
CA ILE A 231 13.93 0.68 5.40
C ILE A 231 14.57 0.36 4.05
N ILE A 232 14.49 1.29 3.09
CA ILE A 232 15.03 1.10 1.75
C ILE A 232 16.56 0.91 1.79
N LEU A 233 17.27 1.72 2.58
CA LEU A 233 18.73 1.62 2.73
C LEU A 233 19.14 0.28 3.38
N LEU A 234 18.43 -0.14 4.43
CA LEU A 234 18.72 -1.39 5.13
C LEU A 234 18.51 -2.62 4.23
N ILE A 235 17.47 -2.62 3.39
CA ILE A 235 17.22 -3.72 2.45
C ILE A 235 18.24 -3.73 1.33
N ASN A 236 18.52 -2.59 0.69
CA ASN A 236 19.29 -2.57 -0.55
C ASN A 236 20.81 -2.42 -0.33
N ILE A 237 21.25 -1.74 0.72
CA ILE A 237 22.67 -1.52 1.01
C ILE A 237 23.17 -2.50 2.06
N ALA A 238 22.49 -2.58 3.21
CA ALA A 238 22.89 -3.47 4.28
C ALA A 238 22.46 -4.94 4.06
N GLN A 239 21.66 -5.22 3.01
CA GLN A 239 21.17 -6.56 2.68
C GLN A 239 20.45 -7.27 3.85
N LEU A 240 19.83 -6.50 4.74
CA LEU A 240 19.09 -7.04 5.88
C LEU A 240 17.78 -7.68 5.40
N ASP A 241 17.35 -8.70 6.13
CA ASP A 241 16.02 -9.27 5.95
C ASP A 241 14.95 -8.19 6.11
N LEU A 242 13.90 -8.30 5.29
CA LEU A 242 12.79 -7.32 5.26
C LEU A 242 12.21 -7.06 6.63
N SER A 243 11.99 -8.12 7.42
CA SER A 243 11.37 -8.00 8.75
C SER A 243 12.20 -7.14 9.70
N TYR A 244 13.52 -7.31 9.70
CA TYR A 244 14.43 -6.50 10.54
C TYR A 244 14.50 -5.05 10.04
N ALA A 245 14.56 -4.84 8.72
CA ALA A 245 14.58 -3.50 8.15
C ALA A 245 13.30 -2.73 8.48
N VAL A 246 12.13 -3.38 8.37
CA VAL A 246 10.83 -2.78 8.72
C VAL A 246 10.72 -2.53 10.21
N LEU A 247 11.20 -3.42 11.08
CA LEU A 247 11.22 -3.18 12.53
C LEU A 247 12.10 -1.99 12.89
N ALA A 248 13.27 -1.84 12.26
CA ALA A 248 14.14 -0.68 12.48
C ALA A 248 13.44 0.63 12.04
N GLY A 249 12.80 0.64 10.86
CA GLY A 249 11.99 1.76 10.41
C GLY A 249 10.83 2.09 11.36
N THR A 250 10.19 1.05 11.91
CA THR A 250 9.14 1.20 12.93
C THR A 250 9.68 1.86 14.20
N GLY A 251 10.87 1.44 14.66
CA GLY A 251 11.54 2.06 15.82
C GLY A 251 11.82 3.55 15.60
N VAL A 252 12.31 3.91 14.41
CA VAL A 252 12.54 5.32 14.04
C VAL A 252 11.21 6.11 13.99
N ALA A 253 10.17 5.54 13.39
CA ALA A 253 8.85 6.17 13.34
C ALA A 253 8.27 6.40 14.73
N LEU A 254 8.38 5.41 15.63
CA LEU A 254 7.99 5.53 17.03
C LEU A 254 8.77 6.64 17.75
N PHE A 255 10.10 6.68 17.57
CA PHE A 255 10.94 7.69 18.20
C PHE A 255 10.57 9.12 17.79
N ILE A 256 10.37 9.35 16.48
CA ILE A 256 9.99 10.65 15.95
C ILE A 256 8.58 11.06 16.40
N GLY A 257 7.62 10.13 16.32
CA GLY A 257 6.21 10.42 16.58
C GLY A 257 5.71 10.07 17.97
N TRP A 258 6.60 9.75 18.92
CA TRP A 258 6.25 9.26 20.25
C TRP A 258 5.24 10.11 21.02
N LYS A 259 5.33 11.43 20.86
CA LYS A 259 4.44 12.39 21.52
C LYS A 259 3.00 12.37 20.97
N ASN A 260 2.82 11.92 19.74
CA ASN A 260 1.53 11.93 19.05
C ASN A 260 0.71 10.67 19.29
N ILE A 261 1.28 9.66 19.98
CA ILE A 261 0.63 8.38 20.23
C ILE A 261 -0.19 8.47 21.51
N PRO A 262 -1.53 8.45 21.43
CA PRO A 262 -2.39 8.55 22.61
C PRO A 262 -2.38 7.27 23.46
N ASP A 263 -2.34 6.09 22.82
CA ASP A 263 -2.34 4.79 23.49
C ASP A 263 -1.37 3.81 22.80
N LYS A 264 -0.28 3.50 23.48
CA LYS A 264 0.82 2.68 22.96
C LYS A 264 0.47 1.20 22.85
N LEU A 265 -0.33 0.67 23.78
CA LEU A 265 -0.75 -0.73 23.77
C LEU A 265 -1.79 -0.99 22.65
N ARG A 266 -2.62 0.00 22.38
CA ARG A 266 -3.61 -0.07 21.32
C ARG A 266 -2.97 -0.31 19.95
N ILE A 267 -1.81 0.31 19.65
CA ILE A 267 -1.11 0.12 18.37
C ILE A 267 -0.75 -1.34 18.16
N ILE A 268 -0.19 -2.00 19.18
CA ILE A 268 0.21 -3.40 19.08
C ILE A 268 -1.02 -4.30 18.85
N ASN A 269 -2.08 -4.07 19.63
CA ASN A 269 -3.30 -4.86 19.54
C ASN A 269 -4.04 -4.67 18.20
N GLU A 270 -4.09 -3.45 17.67
CA GLU A 270 -4.73 -3.18 16.36
C GLU A 270 -3.88 -3.69 15.19
N SER A 271 -2.55 -3.63 15.29
CA SER A 271 -1.66 -4.21 14.27
C SER A 271 -1.84 -5.71 14.15
N ALA A 272 -2.03 -6.41 15.28
CA ALA A 272 -2.28 -7.86 15.28
C ALA A 272 -3.62 -8.25 14.62
N LYS A 273 -4.61 -7.35 14.57
CA LYS A 273 -5.89 -7.61 13.90
C LYS A 273 -5.83 -7.44 12.37
N LEU A 274 -4.75 -6.84 11.86
CA LEU A 274 -4.55 -6.59 10.43
C LEU A 274 -3.80 -7.73 9.73
N VAL A 275 -3.26 -8.68 10.47
CA VAL A 275 -2.56 -9.89 10.03
C VAL A 275 -3.49 -11.09 10.01
#